data_bdd9bf0285592499329627fbb86a0b16
#
_entry.id   bdd9bf0285592499329627fbb86a0b16
#
_cell.length_a   1.000
_cell.length_b   1.000
_cell.length_c   1.000
_cell.angle_alpha   90.00
_cell.angle_beta   90.00
_cell.angle_gamma   90.00
#
_symmetry.space_group_name_H-M   'P 1'
#
loop_
_entity.id
_entity.type
_entity.pdbx_description
1 polymer ?
#
loop_
_entity_poly.entity_id
_entity_poly.type
_entity_poly.pdbx_seq_one_letter_code
_entity_poly.pdbx_strand_id
1 'polypeptide(L)'
;MAYNTPLTSTTEFGSMKVGTGFTSTNGTVSATLGLLNYGFFTSSIPQTNPVANAVNLSTFNLTGPANGISIVGGTAITVVNAGTYTKLFTIIAAKTSGGTSVISIWLRLNGVDVVGSRQDLDLINTLSLIFTSGNFTLDIPAGGNIQLCWSSADITVVLDALPAAVTPTRPTGNSVKVTLTRIS
;
A
#
# COMPACT_ATOMS: atom_id res chain seq x y z
N MET A 1 48.55 -35.39 -16.35
CA MET A 1 47.54 -36.02 -17.23
C MET A 1 46.25 -35.20 -17.09
N ALA A 2 45.91 -34.43 -18.10
CA ALA A 2 44.65 -33.67 -18.09
C ALA A 2 43.54 -34.62 -18.57
N TYR A 3 42.59 -34.92 -17.73
CA TYR A 3 41.36 -35.61 -18.13
C TYR A 3 40.49 -34.63 -18.92
N ASN A 4 40.55 -34.75 -20.22
CA ASN A 4 39.65 -34.07 -21.13
C ASN A 4 38.52 -35.03 -21.43
N THR A 5 37.43 -35.00 -20.64
CA THR A 5 36.21 -35.70 -21.00
C THR A 5 35.46 -34.83 -22.00
N PRO A 6 35.32 -35.26 -23.27
CA PRO A 6 34.50 -34.53 -24.22
C PRO A 6 33.05 -34.56 -23.74
N LEU A 7 32.41 -33.40 -23.65
CA LEU A 7 30.96 -33.28 -23.51
C LEU A 7 30.34 -33.83 -24.79
N THR A 8 29.98 -35.12 -24.81
CA THR A 8 29.46 -35.80 -25.98
C THR A 8 27.93 -35.76 -26.12
N SER A 9 27.24 -35.08 -25.21
CA SER A 9 25.80 -34.96 -25.30
C SER A 9 25.33 -33.68 -24.65
N THR A 10 24.53 -32.90 -25.36
CA THR A 10 23.75 -31.77 -24.81
C THR A 10 22.58 -32.20 -23.93
N THR A 11 22.41 -33.50 -23.68
CA THR A 11 21.29 -34.09 -22.94
C THR A 11 21.68 -34.70 -21.60
N GLU A 12 22.97 -34.87 -21.32
CA GLU A 12 23.46 -35.36 -20.02
C GLU A 12 24.13 -34.24 -19.22
N PHE A 13 23.37 -33.28 -18.81
CA PHE A 13 23.75 -32.54 -17.61
C PHE A 13 23.62 -33.50 -16.42
N GLY A 14 24.73 -33.87 -15.79
CA GLY A 14 24.73 -34.62 -14.56
C GLY A 14 23.69 -34.02 -13.59
N SER A 15 23.03 -34.84 -12.81
CA SER A 15 21.90 -34.54 -11.93
C SER A 15 22.13 -33.29 -11.08
N MET A 16 21.97 -32.11 -11.66
CA MET A 16 21.88 -30.86 -10.93
C MET A 16 20.47 -30.78 -10.40
N LYS A 17 20.29 -30.99 -9.10
CA LYS A 17 19.02 -30.67 -8.42
C LYS A 17 18.82 -29.16 -8.53
N VAL A 18 17.93 -28.76 -9.41
CA VAL A 18 17.45 -27.38 -9.48
C VAL A 18 16.51 -27.18 -8.29
N GLY A 19 16.85 -26.32 -7.35
CA GLY A 19 16.00 -26.01 -6.19
C GLY A 19 14.73 -25.28 -6.60
N THR A 20 13.81 -25.10 -5.67
CA THR A 20 12.58 -24.31 -5.86
C THR A 20 12.91 -22.90 -6.35
N GLY A 21 12.21 -22.43 -7.40
CA GLY A 21 12.44 -21.11 -8.02
C GLY A 21 13.32 -21.14 -9.28
N PHE A 22 13.75 -22.32 -9.71
CA PHE A 22 14.46 -22.48 -10.98
C PHE A 22 13.71 -23.46 -11.88
N THR A 23 13.63 -23.17 -13.16
CA THR A 23 13.16 -24.10 -14.18
C THR A 23 14.30 -24.42 -15.12
N SER A 24 14.41 -25.69 -15.56
CA SER A 24 15.34 -26.11 -16.59
C SER A 24 14.56 -26.54 -17.81
N THR A 25 14.80 -25.87 -18.95
CA THR A 25 14.20 -26.23 -20.23
C THR A 25 15.30 -26.27 -21.27
N ASN A 26 15.49 -27.42 -21.94
CA ASN A 26 16.50 -27.60 -22.97
C ASN A 26 17.91 -27.20 -22.56
N GLY A 27 18.31 -27.53 -21.33
CA GLY A 27 19.64 -27.20 -20.80
C GLY A 27 19.83 -25.74 -20.34
N THR A 28 18.81 -24.90 -20.46
CA THR A 28 18.83 -23.55 -19.91
C THR A 28 18.20 -23.55 -18.53
N VAL A 29 18.94 -23.13 -17.51
CA VAL A 29 18.43 -22.91 -16.16
C VAL A 29 17.97 -21.46 -16.06
N SER A 30 16.67 -21.27 -15.85
CA SER A 30 16.06 -19.96 -15.65
C SER A 30 15.61 -19.82 -14.21
N ALA A 31 15.99 -18.73 -13.55
CA ALA A 31 15.43 -18.36 -12.27
C ALA A 31 14.08 -17.68 -12.53
N THR A 32 13.00 -18.24 -11.96
CA THR A 32 11.74 -17.50 -11.84
C THR A 32 11.88 -16.57 -10.65
N LEU A 33 12.46 -15.40 -10.86
CA LEU A 33 12.34 -14.32 -9.88
C LEU A 33 10.85 -13.99 -9.79
N GLY A 34 10.23 -14.33 -8.65
CA GLY A 34 8.85 -13.93 -8.39
C GLY A 34 8.73 -12.43 -8.64
N LEU A 35 7.84 -12.03 -9.55
CA LEU A 35 7.61 -10.61 -9.83
C LEU A 35 7.26 -9.92 -8.51
N LEU A 36 8.09 -8.96 -8.10
CA LEU A 36 7.83 -8.17 -6.91
C LEU A 36 6.54 -7.38 -7.15
N ASN A 37 5.48 -7.71 -6.40
CA ASN A 37 4.26 -6.91 -6.42
C ASN A 37 4.43 -5.70 -5.53
N TYR A 38 4.19 -4.54 -6.08
CA TYR A 38 4.23 -3.25 -5.38
C TYR A 38 3.23 -2.29 -5.98
N GLY A 39 2.83 -1.30 -5.19
CA GLY A 39 1.99 -0.21 -5.66
C GLY A 39 2.11 1.02 -4.76
N PHE A 40 2.13 2.20 -5.38
CA PHE A 40 2.10 3.49 -4.72
C PHE A 40 0.87 4.26 -5.20
N PHE A 41 0.01 4.62 -4.26
CA PHE A 41 -1.28 5.26 -4.53
C PHE A 41 -1.44 6.48 -3.65
N THR A 42 -2.00 7.54 -4.21
CA THR A 42 -2.15 8.81 -3.49
C THR A 42 -3.47 9.50 -3.81
N SER A 43 -3.87 10.41 -2.93
CA SER A 43 -4.96 11.35 -3.17
C SER A 43 -4.46 12.77 -3.10
N SER A 44 -4.64 13.53 -4.17
CA SER A 44 -4.31 14.95 -4.26
C SER A 44 -5.47 15.87 -3.91
N ILE A 45 -6.62 15.31 -3.53
CA ILE A 45 -7.82 16.05 -3.18
C ILE A 45 -8.15 15.89 -1.70
N PRO A 46 -8.72 16.91 -1.04
CA PRO A 46 -9.26 16.77 0.32
C PRO A 46 -10.43 15.78 0.35
N GLN A 47 -10.61 15.11 1.50
CA GLN A 47 -11.71 14.16 1.73
C GLN A 47 -12.47 14.57 2.99
N THR A 48 -13.78 14.72 2.89
CA THR A 48 -14.63 15.23 3.95
C THR A 48 -15.28 14.11 4.77
N ASN A 49 -15.69 14.44 6.00
CA ASN A 49 -16.49 13.59 6.88
C ASN A 49 -17.97 14.05 6.83
N PRO A 50 -18.79 13.57 5.88
CA PRO A 50 -20.14 14.10 5.68
C PRO A 50 -21.13 13.71 6.78
N VAL A 51 -20.85 12.64 7.52
CA VAL A 51 -21.72 12.10 8.57
C VAL A 51 -20.89 11.74 9.79
N ALA A 52 -21.26 12.29 10.96
CA ALA A 52 -20.60 12.00 12.23
C ALA A 52 -20.58 10.49 12.53
N ASN A 53 -19.43 9.98 12.95
CA ASN A 53 -19.20 8.56 13.28
C ASN A 53 -19.39 7.57 12.10
N ALA A 54 -19.62 8.04 10.88
CA ALA A 54 -19.65 7.15 9.73
C ALA A 54 -18.24 6.65 9.38
N VAL A 55 -18.17 5.46 8.82
CA VAL A 55 -16.93 4.93 8.23
C VAL A 55 -16.72 5.56 6.87
N ASN A 56 -15.65 6.31 6.72
CA ASN A 56 -15.21 6.85 5.44
C ASN A 56 -14.09 5.96 4.87
N LEU A 57 -14.17 5.64 3.60
CA LEU A 57 -13.08 4.97 2.88
C LEU A 57 -12.18 6.04 2.25
N SER A 58 -10.87 5.95 2.50
CA SER A 58 -9.91 6.81 1.81
C SER A 58 -9.97 6.57 0.31
N THR A 59 -10.09 7.66 -0.46
CA THR A 59 -10.11 7.62 -1.92
C THR A 59 -8.74 7.92 -2.49
N PHE A 60 -8.44 7.32 -3.65
CA PHE A 60 -7.19 7.48 -4.38
C PHE A 60 -7.49 7.89 -5.82
N ASN A 61 -6.94 9.01 -6.26
CA ASN A 61 -7.10 9.54 -7.62
C ASN A 61 -5.81 9.49 -8.45
N LEU A 62 -4.68 9.12 -7.84
CA LEU A 62 -3.40 9.03 -8.51
C LEU A 62 -2.73 7.68 -8.24
N THR A 63 -2.24 7.06 -9.31
CA THR A 63 -1.43 5.84 -9.26
C THR A 63 -0.01 6.17 -9.69
N GLY A 64 0.95 5.93 -8.81
CA GLY A 64 2.38 5.98 -9.10
C GLY A 64 2.90 4.64 -9.62
N PRO A 65 4.18 4.33 -9.43
CA PRO A 65 4.73 3.02 -9.82
C PRO A 65 3.95 1.88 -9.19
N ALA A 66 3.46 0.94 -10.01
CA ALA A 66 2.70 -0.22 -9.56
C ALA A 66 2.93 -1.43 -10.46
N ASN A 67 2.98 -2.63 -9.87
CA ASN A 67 3.06 -3.90 -10.55
C ASN A 67 2.29 -4.96 -9.76
N GLY A 68 1.29 -5.59 -10.37
CA GLY A 68 0.46 -6.61 -9.73
C GLY A 68 -0.41 -6.10 -8.57
N ILE A 69 -0.55 -4.78 -8.42
CA ILE A 69 -1.42 -4.11 -7.44
C ILE A 69 -2.12 -2.94 -8.14
N SER A 70 -3.41 -2.77 -7.90
CA SER A 70 -4.23 -1.72 -8.53
C SER A 70 -5.27 -1.15 -7.59
N ILE A 71 -5.83 0.02 -7.93
CA ILE A 71 -6.99 0.58 -7.27
C ILE A 71 -8.26 0.17 -8.00
N VAL A 72 -9.23 -0.36 -7.26
CA VAL A 72 -10.57 -0.70 -7.75
C VAL A 72 -11.60 0.17 -7.04
N GLY A 73 -12.52 0.75 -7.80
CA GLY A 73 -13.57 1.62 -7.27
C GLY A 73 -13.06 2.86 -6.52
N GLY A 74 -11.83 3.29 -6.79
CA GLY A 74 -11.22 4.47 -6.18
C GLY A 74 -10.78 4.30 -4.72
N THR A 75 -11.10 3.19 -4.04
CA THR A 75 -10.87 3.00 -2.60
C THR A 75 -10.17 1.71 -2.23
N ALA A 76 -10.34 0.65 -3.03
CA ALA A 76 -9.83 -0.69 -2.74
C ALA A 76 -8.49 -0.93 -3.44
N ILE A 77 -7.42 -1.14 -2.66
CA ILE A 77 -6.10 -1.53 -3.16
C ILE A 77 -6.11 -3.05 -3.31
N THR A 78 -6.18 -3.54 -4.54
CA THR A 78 -6.36 -4.96 -4.86
C THR A 78 -5.06 -5.58 -5.36
N VAL A 79 -4.72 -6.76 -4.86
CA VAL A 79 -3.52 -7.52 -5.24
C VAL A 79 -3.87 -8.65 -6.21
N VAL A 80 -3.03 -8.89 -7.20
CA VAL A 80 -3.20 -10.01 -8.14
C VAL A 80 -2.78 -11.34 -7.49
N ASN A 81 -1.66 -11.36 -6.79
CA ASN A 81 -1.08 -12.58 -6.23
C ASN A 81 -1.27 -12.62 -4.71
N ALA A 82 -1.53 -13.83 -4.18
CA ALA A 82 -1.50 -14.05 -2.74
C ALA A 82 -0.09 -13.86 -2.19
N GLY A 83 0.02 -13.48 -0.91
CA GLY A 83 1.30 -13.36 -0.21
C GLY A 83 1.23 -12.48 1.02
N THR A 84 2.35 -12.33 1.67
CA THR A 84 2.53 -11.41 2.77
C THR A 84 2.95 -10.03 2.22
N TYR A 85 2.22 -9.01 2.61
CA TYR A 85 2.41 -7.64 2.15
C TYR A 85 2.70 -6.71 3.30
N THR A 86 3.68 -5.82 3.11
CA THR A 86 3.88 -4.67 3.98
C THR A 86 3.15 -3.46 3.39
N LYS A 87 2.32 -2.82 4.20
CA LYS A 87 1.60 -1.60 3.87
C LYS A 87 2.08 -0.45 4.71
N LEU A 88 2.59 0.59 4.07
CA LEU A 88 2.86 1.88 4.68
C LEU A 88 1.78 2.87 4.22
N PHE A 89 1.15 3.57 5.14
CA PHE A 89 0.30 4.70 4.79
C PHE A 89 0.76 5.99 5.50
N THR A 90 0.45 7.11 4.89
CA THR A 90 0.57 8.44 5.49
C THR A 90 -0.70 9.21 5.17
N ILE A 91 -1.26 9.88 6.15
CA ILE A 91 -2.37 10.82 5.98
C ILE A 91 -2.02 12.19 6.54
N ILE A 92 -2.69 13.19 6.02
CA ILE A 92 -2.74 14.54 6.57
C ILE A 92 -4.18 14.75 7.06
N ALA A 93 -4.37 14.84 8.37
CA ALA A 93 -5.67 15.13 8.97
C ALA A 93 -5.72 16.57 9.46
N ALA A 94 -6.85 17.23 9.26
CA ALA A 94 -7.08 18.63 9.65
C ALA A 94 -8.51 18.84 10.17
N LYS A 95 -8.73 19.99 10.78
CA LYS A 95 -10.07 20.50 11.13
C LYS A 95 -10.33 21.83 10.44
N THR A 96 -11.55 21.99 9.93
CA THR A 96 -11.97 23.26 9.32
C THR A 96 -12.60 24.23 10.32
N SER A 97 -13.09 23.75 11.47
CA SER A 97 -13.65 24.57 12.55
C SER A 97 -13.73 23.82 13.89
N GLY A 98 -14.03 24.53 14.97
CA GLY A 98 -14.29 23.98 16.30
C GLY A 98 -13.04 23.69 17.16
N GLY A 99 -13.24 23.09 18.33
CA GLY A 99 -12.23 22.70 19.30
C GLY A 99 -11.59 21.34 19.03
N THR A 100 -11.15 20.64 20.08
CA THR A 100 -10.52 19.31 19.98
C THR A 100 -11.48 18.26 19.43
N SER A 101 -10.97 17.39 18.56
CA SER A 101 -11.69 16.24 18.02
C SER A 101 -10.74 15.07 17.82
N VAL A 102 -11.30 13.86 17.75
CA VAL A 102 -10.53 12.65 17.48
C VAL A 102 -10.83 12.18 16.06
N ILE A 103 -9.80 11.78 15.33
CA ILE A 103 -9.91 10.98 14.12
C ILE A 103 -9.39 9.57 14.42
N SER A 104 -10.19 8.56 14.09
CA SER A 104 -9.80 7.15 14.13
C SER A 104 -9.47 6.67 12.73
N ILE A 105 -8.37 5.93 12.57
CA ILE A 105 -7.91 5.40 11.29
C ILE A 105 -7.60 3.92 11.48
N TRP A 106 -8.03 3.07 10.53
CA TRP A 106 -7.76 1.64 10.58
C TRP A 106 -7.75 1.01 9.19
N LEU A 107 -7.40 -0.25 9.13
CA LEU A 107 -7.39 -1.05 7.92
C LEU A 107 -8.60 -1.98 7.85
N ARG A 108 -9.04 -2.22 6.63
CA ARG A 108 -10.06 -3.22 6.30
C ARG A 108 -9.52 -4.14 5.22
N LEU A 109 -9.58 -5.46 5.44
CA LEU A 109 -9.17 -6.49 4.50
C LEU A 109 -10.43 -7.23 4.01
N ASN A 110 -10.67 -7.23 2.70
CA ASN A 110 -11.85 -7.89 2.09
C ASN A 110 -13.19 -7.53 2.76
N GLY A 111 -13.36 -6.26 3.15
CA GLY A 111 -14.56 -5.76 3.81
C GLY A 111 -14.62 -6.00 5.32
N VAL A 112 -13.63 -6.65 5.94
CA VAL A 112 -13.56 -6.93 7.39
C VAL A 112 -12.48 -6.06 8.04
N ASP A 113 -12.81 -5.41 9.16
CA ASP A 113 -11.87 -4.56 9.87
C ASP A 113 -10.73 -5.39 10.49
N VAL A 114 -9.49 -4.95 10.28
CA VAL A 114 -8.29 -5.64 10.77
C VAL A 114 -8.08 -5.30 12.23
N VAL A 115 -8.16 -6.31 13.09
CA VAL A 115 -7.96 -6.17 14.54
C VAL A 115 -6.56 -5.63 14.83
N GLY A 116 -6.47 -4.64 15.74
CA GLY A 116 -5.19 -4.03 16.13
C GLY A 116 -4.64 -2.98 15.15
N SER A 117 -5.36 -2.68 14.05
CA SER A 117 -4.91 -1.67 13.08
C SER A 117 -5.40 -0.25 13.38
N ARG A 118 -6.26 -0.06 14.38
CA ARG A 118 -6.81 1.25 14.74
C ARG A 118 -5.76 2.14 15.38
N GLN A 119 -5.71 3.37 14.92
CA GLN A 119 -4.97 4.49 15.50
C GLN A 119 -5.92 5.67 15.72
N ASP A 120 -5.89 6.25 16.91
CA ASP A 120 -6.66 7.45 17.26
C ASP A 120 -5.71 8.63 17.44
N LEU A 121 -6.10 9.77 16.87
CA LEU A 121 -5.31 10.99 16.86
C LEU A 121 -6.16 12.17 17.31
N ASP A 122 -5.61 13.00 18.19
CA ASP A 122 -6.25 14.23 18.67
C ASP A 122 -5.92 15.41 17.75
N LEU A 123 -6.94 16.00 17.17
CA LEU A 123 -6.89 17.28 16.46
C LEU A 123 -7.26 18.39 17.45
N ILE A 124 -6.27 19.11 17.97
CA ILE A 124 -6.42 19.99 19.14
C ILE A 124 -7.23 21.25 18.82
N ASN A 125 -7.09 21.82 17.62
CA ASN A 125 -7.77 23.05 17.22
C ASN A 125 -7.96 23.14 15.70
N THR A 126 -8.69 24.16 15.27
CA THR A 126 -8.74 24.59 13.88
C THR A 126 -7.32 25.00 13.43
N LEU A 127 -6.91 24.62 12.24
CA LEU A 127 -5.56 24.81 11.67
C LEU A 127 -4.50 23.79 12.14
N SER A 128 -4.83 22.88 13.06
CA SER A 128 -3.94 21.75 13.34
C SER A 128 -3.88 20.82 12.13
N LEU A 129 -2.67 20.67 11.60
CA LEU A 129 -2.36 19.64 10.60
C LEU A 129 -1.63 18.51 11.32
N ILE A 130 -2.19 17.33 11.31
CA ILE A 130 -1.55 16.16 11.88
C ILE A 130 -1.12 15.24 10.74
N PHE A 131 0.16 14.90 10.74
CA PHE A 131 0.71 13.84 9.91
C PHE A 131 0.78 12.58 10.74
N THR A 132 0.17 11.52 10.25
CA THR A 132 0.36 10.19 10.83
C THR A 132 0.72 9.19 9.77
N SER A 133 1.44 8.16 10.19
CA SER A 133 1.79 7.03 9.35
C SER A 133 1.61 5.74 10.13
N GLY A 134 1.29 4.67 9.44
CA GLY A 134 1.21 3.34 10.00
C GLY A 134 1.85 2.33 9.06
N ASN A 135 2.57 1.37 9.64
CA ASN A 135 3.15 0.26 8.91
C ASN A 135 2.56 -1.05 9.44
N PHE A 136 2.01 -1.86 8.54
CA PHE A 136 1.36 -3.12 8.88
C PHE A 136 1.81 -4.21 7.92
N THR A 137 1.95 -5.42 8.44
CA THR A 137 2.23 -6.61 7.64
C THR A 137 1.00 -7.52 7.70
N LEU A 138 0.50 -7.92 6.54
CA LEU A 138 -0.75 -8.67 6.39
C LEU A 138 -0.61 -9.75 5.32
N ASP A 139 -1.23 -10.91 5.54
CA ASP A 139 -1.41 -11.91 4.50
C ASP A 139 -2.67 -11.57 3.69
N ILE A 140 -2.49 -11.39 2.40
CA ILE A 140 -3.56 -11.01 1.48
C ILE A 140 -3.72 -12.14 0.44
N PRO A 141 -4.92 -12.73 0.30
CA PRO A 141 -5.17 -13.74 -0.72
C PRO A 141 -5.13 -13.13 -2.14
N ALA A 142 -4.97 -13.96 -3.15
CA ALA A 142 -5.05 -13.53 -4.54
C ALA A 142 -6.43 -12.90 -4.83
N GLY A 143 -6.44 -11.75 -5.48
CA GLY A 143 -7.64 -10.95 -5.70
C GLY A 143 -8.15 -10.22 -4.45
N GLY A 144 -7.51 -10.41 -3.30
CA GLY A 144 -7.85 -9.72 -2.06
C GLY A 144 -7.59 -8.22 -2.14
N ASN A 145 -8.33 -7.45 -1.34
CA ASN A 145 -8.18 -5.99 -1.31
C ASN A 145 -8.04 -5.46 0.12
N ILE A 146 -7.32 -4.37 0.22
CA ILE A 146 -7.14 -3.61 1.45
C ILE A 146 -7.69 -2.19 1.26
N GLN A 147 -8.37 -1.69 2.29
CA GLN A 147 -8.88 -0.32 2.33
C GLN A 147 -8.33 0.40 3.55
N LEU A 148 -8.09 1.69 3.44
CA LEU A 148 -7.80 2.57 4.56
C LEU A 148 -9.09 3.28 4.96
N CYS A 149 -9.57 3.00 6.17
CA CYS A 149 -10.80 3.54 6.73
C CYS A 149 -10.46 4.64 7.73
N TRP A 150 -11.37 5.60 7.86
CA TRP A 150 -11.28 6.63 8.89
C TRP A 150 -12.66 7.10 9.33
N SER A 151 -12.77 7.66 10.53
CA SER A 151 -14.00 8.17 11.11
C SER A 151 -13.70 9.26 12.13
N SER A 152 -14.63 10.17 12.30
CA SER A 152 -14.65 11.13 13.40
C SER A 152 -16.09 11.44 13.80
N ALA A 153 -16.32 11.73 15.07
CA ALA A 153 -17.61 12.27 15.54
C ALA A 153 -17.85 13.70 15.04
N ASP A 154 -16.80 14.39 14.62
CA ASP A 154 -16.85 15.79 14.18
C ASP A 154 -16.79 15.85 12.64
N ILE A 155 -17.86 16.36 12.03
CA ILE A 155 -17.98 16.52 10.58
C ILE A 155 -17.02 17.57 10.00
N THR A 156 -16.37 18.38 10.84
CA THR A 156 -15.37 19.37 10.41
C THR A 156 -13.97 18.76 10.25
N VAL A 157 -13.78 17.50 10.64
CA VAL A 157 -12.55 16.74 10.41
C VAL A 157 -12.47 16.32 8.94
N VAL A 158 -11.32 16.53 8.33
CA VAL A 158 -11.05 16.23 6.94
C VAL A 158 -9.69 15.55 6.78
N LEU A 159 -9.50 14.78 5.72
CA LEU A 159 -8.16 14.47 5.22
C LEU A 159 -7.80 15.58 4.23
N ASP A 160 -6.74 16.33 4.51
CA ASP A 160 -6.42 17.57 3.79
C ASP A 160 -5.27 17.37 2.78
N ALA A 161 -5.36 18.08 1.68
CA ALA A 161 -4.30 18.15 0.66
C ALA A 161 -3.68 19.54 0.68
N LEU A 162 -2.36 19.61 0.80
CA LEU A 162 -1.67 20.89 0.90
C LEU A 162 -1.44 21.50 -0.49
N PRO A 163 -1.80 22.77 -0.72
CA PRO A 163 -1.49 23.46 -1.96
C PRO A 163 0.02 23.66 -2.10
N ALA A 164 0.47 23.87 -3.34
CA ALA A 164 1.82 24.33 -3.59
C ALA A 164 2.04 25.72 -2.95
N ALA A 165 3.24 25.96 -2.44
CA ALA A 165 3.62 27.27 -1.90
C ALA A 165 4.73 27.91 -2.74
N VAL A 166 4.77 29.25 -2.77
CA VAL A 166 5.71 29.99 -3.60
C VAL A 166 6.89 30.58 -2.83
N THR A 167 6.75 30.74 -1.50
CA THR A 167 7.81 31.34 -0.65
C THR A 167 8.04 30.52 0.62
N PRO A 168 9.08 29.69 0.70
CA PRO A 168 9.85 29.15 -0.43
C PRO A 168 9.00 28.27 -1.34
N THR A 169 9.41 28.03 -2.57
CA THR A 169 8.71 27.11 -3.47
C THR A 169 8.64 25.71 -2.88
N ARG A 170 7.44 25.17 -2.71
CA ARG A 170 7.17 23.82 -2.19
C ARG A 170 6.10 23.14 -3.05
N PRO A 171 6.25 21.83 -3.31
CA PRO A 171 5.23 21.09 -4.05
C PRO A 171 3.93 20.93 -3.24
N THR A 172 2.88 20.48 -3.90
CA THR A 172 1.63 20.03 -3.24
C THR A 172 1.88 18.85 -2.31
N GLY A 173 1.10 18.76 -1.23
CA GLY A 173 1.04 17.61 -0.34
C GLY A 173 -0.24 16.80 -0.58
N ASN A 174 -0.15 15.50 -0.70
CA ASN A 174 -1.31 14.63 -0.90
C ASN A 174 -1.98 14.32 0.43
N SER A 175 -3.32 14.31 0.46
CA SER A 175 -4.12 14.01 1.67
C SER A 175 -3.87 12.60 2.19
N VAL A 176 -3.70 11.65 1.29
CA VAL A 176 -3.41 10.24 1.59
C VAL A 176 -2.32 9.72 0.66
N LYS A 177 -1.41 8.92 1.21
CA LYS A 177 -0.40 8.16 0.47
C LYS A 177 -0.39 6.75 1.00
N VAL A 178 -0.35 5.76 0.12
CA VAL A 178 -0.21 4.35 0.48
C VAL A 178 0.81 3.69 -0.42
N THR A 179 1.73 2.96 0.21
CA THR A 179 2.61 2.01 -0.47
C THR A 179 2.26 0.62 0.00
N LEU A 180 2.10 -0.31 -0.92
CA LEU A 180 1.92 -1.74 -0.64
C LEU A 180 3.00 -2.51 -1.39
N THR A 181 3.72 -3.38 -0.68
CA THR A 181 4.81 -4.18 -1.24
C THR A 181 4.71 -5.62 -0.76
N ARG A 182 4.75 -6.58 -1.67
CA ARG A 182 4.82 -8.00 -1.34
C ARG A 182 6.21 -8.35 -0.84
N ILE A 183 6.29 -9.09 0.28
CA ILE A 183 7.56 -9.52 0.90
C ILE A 183 7.75 -11.04 0.86
N SER A 184 6.69 -11.80 0.57
CA SER A 184 6.79 -13.26 0.37
C SER A 184 5.67 -13.78 -0.55
#